data_5ccb8b8ff04f057dcd49f8d4ddf72cf2
#
_entry.id   5ccb8b8ff04f057dcd49f8d4ddf72cf2
#
_cell.length_a   1.000
_cell.length_b   1.000
_cell.length_c   1.000
_cell.angle_alpha   90.00
_cell.angle_beta   90.00
_cell.angle_gamma   90.00
#
_symmetry.space_group_name_H-M   'P 1'
#
loop_
_entity.id
_entity.type
_entity.pdbx_description
1 polymer ?
#
loop_
_entity_poly.entity_id
_entity_poly.type
_entity_poly.pdbx_seq_one_letter_code
_entity_poly.pdbx_strand_id
1 'polypeptide(L)'
;KFMLGRQRVIYDNQRFFGNVGWRQNEQTFDAFNFEHHFNNGLNLRYSYLDRANRIYGDDHPNEDFARWQLDAHLLSLNHKLGPGVLTGYAHLIDNQTLPLNSHQNIGIRYAAKRDNKDGIGWLATGEYATQNDYANGSNIIDADYLLLEGGMVWKANTFKAGYEQLSGNGSYGFATPFATL
;
A
#
# COMPACT_ATOMS: atom_id res chain seq x y z
N LYS A 1 -0.77 -20.17 -0.31
CA LYS A 1 0.18 -19.95 0.80
C LYS A 1 -0.55 -19.26 1.93
N PHE A 2 -0.24 -19.68 3.18
CA PHE A 2 -0.79 -19.07 4.39
C PHE A 2 0.36 -18.64 5.30
N MET A 3 0.21 -17.50 5.98
CA MET A 3 1.11 -17.03 7.02
C MET A 3 0.29 -16.43 8.15
N LEU A 4 0.61 -16.77 9.41
CA LEU A 4 -0.06 -16.26 10.61
C LEU A 4 1.00 -15.81 11.62
N GLY A 5 0.75 -14.70 12.28
CA GLY A 5 1.60 -14.13 13.32
C GLY A 5 2.28 -12.84 12.88
N ARG A 6 3.33 -12.43 13.62
CA ARG A 6 4.05 -11.18 13.37
C ARG A 6 4.88 -11.27 12.09
N GLN A 7 4.62 -10.37 11.16
CA GLN A 7 5.23 -10.39 9.84
C GLN A 7 5.29 -9.01 9.20
N ARG A 8 6.12 -8.87 8.15
CA ARG A 8 6.10 -7.72 7.26
C ARG A 8 4.91 -7.86 6.31
N VAL A 9 4.14 -6.79 6.16
CA VAL A 9 3.07 -6.70 5.17
C VAL A 9 3.46 -5.59 4.20
N ILE A 10 3.80 -5.98 2.98
CA ILE A 10 4.29 -5.10 1.93
C ILE A 10 3.39 -5.28 0.71
N TYR A 11 2.82 -4.19 0.21
CA TYR A 11 2.01 -4.15 -1.00
C TYR A 11 2.62 -3.19 -2.02
N ASP A 12 2.69 -3.63 -3.27
CA ASP A 12 3.13 -2.88 -4.44
C ASP A 12 4.40 -2.02 -4.20
N ASN A 13 4.28 -0.72 -4.34
CA ASN A 13 5.36 0.25 -4.13
C ASN A 13 5.49 0.74 -2.69
N GLN A 14 4.83 0.09 -1.73
CA GLN A 14 4.79 0.45 -0.32
C GLN A 14 4.14 1.81 0.00
N ARG A 15 3.39 2.38 -0.95
CA ARG A 15 2.72 3.68 -0.77
C ARG A 15 1.61 3.61 0.26
N PHE A 16 0.93 2.47 0.36
CA PHE A 16 -0.14 2.24 1.34
C PHE A 16 0.32 1.35 2.49
N PHE A 17 1.00 0.25 2.19
CA PHE A 17 1.49 -0.70 3.18
C PHE A 17 2.94 -1.07 2.92
N GLY A 18 3.79 -0.76 3.89
CA GLY A 18 5.22 -1.06 3.87
C GLY A 18 5.75 -1.35 5.27
N ASN A 19 7.00 -1.76 5.34
CA ASN A 19 7.65 -2.14 6.59
C ASN A 19 8.61 -1.08 7.14
N VAL A 20 8.80 0.04 6.44
CA VAL A 20 9.78 1.09 6.82
C VAL A 20 11.17 0.50 7.06
N GLY A 21 11.61 -0.40 6.19
CA GLY A 21 12.78 -1.26 6.38
C GLY A 21 14.13 -0.56 6.43
N TRP A 22 14.17 0.76 6.21
CA TRP A 22 15.37 1.60 6.40
C TRP A 22 15.54 2.07 7.85
N ARG A 23 14.51 1.87 8.72
CA ARG A 23 14.59 2.15 10.15
C ARG A 23 15.15 0.95 10.91
N GLN A 24 15.80 1.21 12.06
CA GLN A 24 16.28 0.15 12.95
C GLN A 24 15.13 -0.71 13.49
N ASN A 25 14.02 -0.09 13.86
CA ASN A 25 12.78 -0.77 14.21
C ASN A 25 11.85 -0.72 12.99
N GLU A 26 11.70 -1.83 12.30
CA GLU A 26 10.77 -1.95 11.19
C GLU A 26 9.32 -1.96 11.68
N GLN A 27 8.41 -1.46 10.83
CA GLN A 27 6.99 -1.68 11.01
C GLN A 27 6.64 -3.14 10.68
N THR A 28 5.98 -3.82 11.61
CA THR A 28 5.47 -5.18 11.43
C THR A 28 4.01 -5.25 11.82
N PHE A 29 3.34 -6.32 11.38
CA PHE A 29 1.92 -6.52 11.64
C PHE A 29 1.69 -7.90 12.24
N ASP A 30 0.87 -7.98 13.29
CA ASP A 30 0.30 -9.23 13.74
C ASP A 30 -0.90 -9.51 12.82
N ALA A 31 -0.76 -10.52 11.97
CA ALA A 31 -1.61 -10.67 10.80
C ALA A 31 -1.79 -12.12 10.36
N PHE A 32 -2.89 -12.34 9.62
CA PHE A 32 -3.07 -13.51 8.77
C PHE A 32 -2.95 -13.08 7.32
N ASN A 33 -2.10 -13.75 6.54
CA ASN A 33 -1.96 -13.57 5.10
C ASN A 33 -2.34 -14.84 4.35
N PHE A 34 -3.09 -14.65 3.27
CA PHE A 34 -3.45 -15.67 2.29
C PHE A 34 -3.05 -15.22 0.89
N GLU A 35 -2.36 -16.07 0.14
CA GLU A 35 -2.00 -15.86 -1.26
C GLU A 35 -2.41 -17.08 -2.09
N HIS A 36 -3.06 -16.83 -3.22
CA HIS A 36 -3.43 -17.85 -4.20
C HIS A 36 -3.10 -17.41 -5.62
N HIS A 37 -2.40 -18.26 -6.35
CA HIS A 37 -2.09 -18.07 -7.76
C HIS A 37 -2.97 -18.99 -8.59
N PHE A 38 -3.83 -18.41 -9.40
CA PHE A 38 -4.71 -19.17 -10.29
C PHE A 38 -3.98 -19.53 -11.60
N ASN A 39 -4.39 -20.62 -12.23
CA ASN A 39 -3.77 -21.10 -13.47
C ASN A 39 -3.91 -20.13 -14.66
N ASN A 40 -4.88 -19.22 -14.62
CA ASN A 40 -5.10 -18.17 -15.62
C ASN A 40 -4.22 -16.93 -15.43
N GLY A 41 -3.27 -16.97 -14.47
CA GLY A 41 -2.35 -15.86 -14.18
C GLY A 41 -2.92 -14.77 -13.26
N LEU A 42 -4.14 -14.96 -12.74
CA LEU A 42 -4.69 -14.11 -11.69
C LEU A 42 -4.05 -14.49 -10.35
N ASN A 43 -3.66 -13.49 -9.57
CA ASN A 43 -3.14 -13.68 -8.22
C ASN A 43 -4.02 -12.92 -7.24
N LEU A 44 -4.51 -13.64 -6.22
CA LEU A 44 -5.26 -13.10 -5.12
C LEU A 44 -4.37 -13.03 -3.90
N ARG A 45 -4.36 -11.89 -3.23
CA ARG A 45 -3.78 -11.73 -1.91
C ARG A 45 -4.81 -11.11 -0.97
N TYR A 46 -4.94 -11.70 0.19
CA TYR A 46 -5.76 -11.19 1.28
C TYR A 46 -4.91 -11.13 2.55
N SER A 47 -5.02 -10.03 3.29
CA SER A 47 -4.42 -9.89 4.62
C SER A 47 -5.46 -9.40 5.60
N TYR A 48 -5.52 -10.04 6.75
CA TYR A 48 -6.20 -9.54 7.94
C TYR A 48 -5.12 -9.04 8.92
N LEU A 49 -5.26 -7.80 9.38
CA LEU A 49 -4.32 -7.19 10.31
C LEU A 49 -5.02 -6.94 11.64
N ASP A 50 -4.55 -7.61 12.70
CA ASP A 50 -5.01 -7.42 14.07
C ASP A 50 -4.28 -6.24 14.75
N ARG A 51 -2.99 -6.06 14.43
CA ARG A 51 -2.15 -5.03 15.05
C ARG A 51 -1.06 -4.54 14.11
N ALA A 52 -0.77 -3.24 14.18
CA ALA A 52 0.45 -2.65 13.62
C ALA A 52 1.43 -2.34 14.75
N ASN A 53 2.63 -2.93 14.69
CA ASN A 53 3.73 -2.60 15.56
C ASN A 53 4.56 -1.54 14.83
N ARG A 54 4.58 -0.33 15.40
CA ARG A 54 5.11 0.87 14.75
C ARG A 54 6.63 0.96 14.93
N ILE A 55 7.25 1.83 14.15
CA ILE A 55 8.71 2.04 14.11
C ILE A 55 9.31 2.62 15.41
N TYR A 56 8.48 3.12 16.31
CA TYR A 56 8.96 3.79 17.55
C TYR A 56 9.31 2.81 18.67
N GLY A 57 8.94 1.53 18.52
CA GLY A 57 9.21 0.48 19.51
C GLY A 57 8.21 0.46 20.69
N ASP A 58 8.21 -0.65 21.40
CA ASP A 58 7.24 -0.89 22.49
C ASP A 58 7.48 -0.04 23.73
N ASP A 59 8.69 0.52 23.91
CA ASP A 59 9.09 1.35 25.05
C ASP A 59 8.73 2.84 24.89
N HIS A 60 8.01 3.21 23.82
CA HIS A 60 7.64 4.61 23.60
C HIS A 60 6.65 5.08 24.70
N PRO A 61 6.88 6.25 25.36
CA PRO A 61 6.04 6.74 26.47
C PRO A 61 4.56 6.91 26.11
N ASN A 62 4.25 7.20 24.86
CA ASN A 62 2.89 7.21 24.33
C ASN A 62 2.65 5.93 23.52
N GLU A 63 1.76 5.07 24.02
CA GLU A 63 1.43 3.79 23.41
C GLU A 63 0.85 3.94 21.98
N ASP A 64 0.19 5.06 21.66
CA ASP A 64 -0.34 5.33 20.32
C ASP A 64 0.76 5.48 19.26
N PHE A 65 2.01 5.73 19.65
CA PHE A 65 3.16 5.69 18.76
C PHE A 65 3.80 4.30 18.66
N ALA A 66 3.66 3.48 19.70
CA ALA A 66 4.26 2.15 19.74
C ALA A 66 3.48 1.14 18.88
N ARG A 67 2.17 1.11 19.01
CA ARG A 67 1.31 0.11 18.36
C ARG A 67 -0.12 0.60 18.17
N TRP A 68 -0.76 0.09 17.12
CA TRP A 68 -2.18 0.31 16.86
C TRP A 68 -2.92 -1.01 16.80
N GLN A 69 -3.99 -1.12 17.57
CA GLN A 69 -4.94 -2.21 17.42
C GLN A 69 -5.81 -1.94 16.20
N LEU A 70 -5.95 -2.94 15.36
CA LEU A 70 -6.64 -2.84 14.07
C LEU A 70 -7.69 -3.94 13.92
N ASP A 71 -8.71 -3.66 13.14
CA ASP A 71 -9.52 -4.64 12.44
C ASP A 71 -9.47 -4.27 10.95
N ALA A 72 -8.44 -4.77 10.26
CA ALA A 72 -8.18 -4.33 8.91
C ALA A 72 -8.12 -5.48 7.91
N HIS A 73 -8.80 -5.29 6.78
CA HIS A 73 -8.89 -6.22 5.68
C HIS A 73 -8.26 -5.63 4.43
N LEU A 74 -7.24 -6.28 3.90
CA LEU A 74 -6.57 -5.88 2.67
C LEU A 74 -6.79 -6.93 1.60
N LEU A 75 -7.36 -6.54 0.48
CA LEU A 75 -7.58 -7.39 -0.68
C LEU A 75 -6.83 -6.83 -1.87
N SER A 76 -6.11 -7.68 -2.60
CA SER A 76 -5.44 -7.32 -3.85
C SER A 76 -5.61 -8.43 -4.88
N LEU A 77 -5.96 -8.03 -6.10
CA LEU A 77 -6.06 -8.87 -7.29
C LEU A 77 -5.07 -8.37 -8.33
N ASN A 78 -4.13 -9.22 -8.70
CA ASN A 78 -3.10 -8.89 -9.70
C ASN A 78 -3.26 -9.77 -10.91
N HIS A 79 -3.20 -9.17 -12.10
CA HIS A 79 -3.22 -9.90 -13.36
C HIS A 79 -2.20 -9.35 -14.33
N LYS A 80 -1.44 -10.25 -14.98
CA LYS A 80 -0.50 -9.83 -16.02
C LYS A 80 -1.27 -9.34 -17.25
N LEU A 81 -1.05 -8.08 -17.64
CA LEU A 81 -1.69 -7.46 -18.78
C LEU A 81 -0.62 -6.85 -19.70
N GLY A 82 -0.38 -7.48 -20.85
CA GLY A 82 0.68 -7.07 -21.78
C GLY A 82 2.07 -7.05 -21.10
N PRO A 83 2.81 -5.93 -21.17
CA PRO A 83 4.16 -5.81 -20.59
C PRO A 83 4.14 -5.52 -19.08
N GLY A 84 2.95 -5.36 -18.48
CA GLY A 84 2.80 -4.94 -17.09
C GLY A 84 1.87 -5.83 -16.27
N VAL A 85 1.57 -5.35 -15.08
CA VAL A 85 0.64 -5.95 -14.13
C VAL A 85 -0.44 -4.94 -13.80
N LEU A 86 -1.69 -5.35 -13.96
CA LEU A 86 -2.85 -4.63 -13.47
C LEU A 86 -3.18 -5.13 -12.08
N THR A 87 -3.30 -4.23 -11.12
CA THR A 87 -3.67 -4.49 -9.73
C THR A 87 -4.95 -3.74 -9.39
N GLY A 88 -5.98 -4.45 -8.94
CA GLY A 88 -7.12 -3.86 -8.25
C GLY A 88 -7.00 -4.15 -6.76
N TYR A 89 -7.32 -3.19 -5.89
CA TYR A 89 -7.21 -3.38 -4.45
C TYR A 89 -8.29 -2.67 -3.65
N ALA A 90 -8.57 -3.23 -2.47
CA ALA A 90 -9.41 -2.63 -1.44
C ALA A 90 -8.74 -2.81 -0.08
N HIS A 91 -8.58 -1.73 0.66
CA HIS A 91 -8.06 -1.71 2.02
C HIS A 91 -9.14 -1.13 2.93
N LEU A 92 -9.70 -1.95 3.80
CA LEU A 92 -10.70 -1.57 4.80
C LEU A 92 -9.99 -1.54 6.14
N ILE A 93 -9.86 -0.38 6.76
CA ILE A 93 -9.01 -0.17 7.94
C ILE A 93 -9.87 0.43 9.05
N ASP A 94 -10.27 -0.40 10.02
CA ASP A 94 -10.77 0.07 11.30
C ASP A 94 -9.61 0.19 12.29
N ASN A 95 -9.24 1.42 12.63
CA ASN A 95 -8.18 1.70 13.59
C ASN A 95 -8.80 1.87 14.97
N GLN A 96 -8.78 0.82 15.78
CA GLN A 96 -9.39 0.80 17.09
C GLN A 96 -8.64 1.65 18.12
N THR A 97 -7.36 1.94 17.91
CA THR A 97 -6.56 2.85 18.75
C THR A 97 -6.87 4.30 18.43
N LEU A 98 -7.03 4.64 17.14
CA LEU A 98 -7.33 6.00 16.66
C LEU A 98 -8.55 5.97 15.74
N PRO A 99 -9.78 5.79 16.26
CA PRO A 99 -10.97 5.50 15.44
C PRO A 99 -11.26 6.53 14.35
N LEU A 100 -10.99 7.82 14.62
CA LEU A 100 -11.21 8.91 13.67
C LEU A 100 -10.31 8.78 12.39
N ASN A 101 -9.29 7.95 12.43
CA ASN A 101 -8.41 7.64 11.29
C ASN A 101 -8.85 6.38 10.55
N SER A 102 -9.98 5.77 10.89
CA SER A 102 -10.51 4.61 10.20
C SER A 102 -10.99 5.01 8.81
N HIS A 103 -10.50 4.31 7.78
CA HIS A 103 -10.77 4.64 6.40
C HIS A 103 -10.73 3.42 5.48
N GLN A 104 -11.30 3.57 4.30
CA GLN A 104 -11.14 2.60 3.22
C GLN A 104 -10.43 3.23 2.03
N ASN A 105 -9.56 2.46 1.39
CA ASN A 105 -8.97 2.78 0.10
C ASN A 105 -9.44 1.78 -0.94
N ILE A 106 -9.95 2.25 -2.07
CA ILE A 106 -10.28 1.41 -3.22
C ILE A 106 -9.52 1.99 -4.41
N GLY A 107 -8.72 1.16 -5.08
CA GLY A 107 -7.86 1.66 -6.14
C GLY A 107 -7.52 0.64 -7.21
N ILE A 108 -6.92 1.18 -8.26
CA ILE A 108 -6.42 0.45 -9.42
C ILE A 108 -5.04 0.98 -9.80
N ARG A 109 -4.12 0.07 -10.09
CA ARG A 109 -2.75 0.36 -10.47
C ARG A 109 -2.36 -0.45 -11.70
N TYR A 110 -1.71 0.18 -12.65
CA TYR A 110 -1.01 -0.51 -13.73
C TYR A 110 0.46 -0.14 -13.70
N ALA A 111 1.33 -1.13 -13.61
CA ALA A 111 2.79 -0.93 -13.63
C ALA A 111 3.41 -1.82 -14.70
N ALA A 112 4.11 -1.22 -15.63
CA ALA A 112 4.75 -1.89 -16.74
C ALA A 112 6.23 -1.52 -16.83
N LYS A 113 7.04 -2.48 -17.25
CA LYS A 113 8.46 -2.27 -17.55
C LYS A 113 8.87 -3.17 -18.70
N ARG A 114 9.65 -2.61 -19.60
CA ARG A 114 10.31 -3.37 -20.66
C ARG A 114 11.79 -3.05 -20.67
N ASP A 115 12.61 -4.03 -20.32
CA ASP A 115 14.06 -3.93 -20.45
C ASP A 115 14.45 -4.26 -21.89
N ASN A 116 15.43 -3.54 -22.44
CA ASN A 116 16.03 -3.82 -23.71
C ASN A 116 17.56 -3.92 -23.51
N LYS A 117 18.10 -5.12 -23.69
CA LYS A 117 19.53 -5.39 -23.44
C LYS A 117 20.47 -4.60 -24.34
N ASP A 118 20.05 -4.35 -25.58
CA ASP A 118 20.85 -3.72 -26.63
C ASP A 118 20.44 -2.27 -26.94
N GLY A 119 19.53 -1.71 -26.14
CA GLY A 119 18.98 -0.40 -26.40
C GLY A 119 18.35 0.27 -25.17
N ILE A 120 17.32 1.07 -25.43
CA ILE A 120 16.58 1.79 -24.41
C ILE A 120 15.35 0.99 -24.02
N GLY A 121 15.26 0.61 -22.74
CA GLY A 121 14.04 0.11 -22.11
C GLY A 121 13.17 1.27 -21.61
N TRP A 122 11.97 0.95 -21.15
CA TRP A 122 11.05 1.93 -20.58
C TRP A 122 10.29 1.34 -19.39
N LEU A 123 9.77 2.23 -18.56
CA LEU A 123 8.82 1.92 -17.50
C LEU A 123 7.70 2.94 -17.48
N ALA A 124 6.52 2.51 -17.03
CA ALA A 124 5.37 3.37 -16.84
C ALA A 124 4.52 2.84 -15.68
N THR A 125 4.00 3.74 -14.85
CA THR A 125 3.06 3.43 -13.78
C THR A 125 1.92 4.44 -13.79
N GLY A 126 0.70 3.96 -13.69
CA GLY A 126 -0.49 4.76 -13.41
C GLY A 126 -1.24 4.14 -12.23
N GLU A 127 -1.67 4.96 -11.28
CA GLU A 127 -2.44 4.53 -10.13
C GLU A 127 -3.46 5.59 -9.76
N TYR A 128 -4.68 5.15 -9.44
CA TYR A 128 -5.73 5.98 -8.89
C TYR A 128 -6.41 5.24 -7.74
N ALA A 129 -6.69 5.96 -6.66
CA ALA A 129 -7.45 5.44 -5.53
C ALA A 129 -8.34 6.51 -4.92
N THR A 130 -9.44 6.07 -4.34
CA THR A 130 -10.29 6.90 -3.48
C THR A 130 -10.07 6.50 -2.03
N GLN A 131 -10.18 7.46 -1.13
CA GLN A 131 -10.16 7.24 0.31
C GLN A 131 -11.40 7.86 0.95
N ASN A 132 -12.18 7.03 1.63
CA ASN A 132 -13.42 7.43 2.30
C ASN A 132 -13.44 6.90 3.75
N ASP A 133 -14.35 7.43 4.55
CA ASP A 133 -14.61 6.90 5.89
C ASP A 133 -14.94 5.42 5.88
N TYR A 134 -14.53 4.74 6.93
CA TYR A 134 -14.88 3.34 7.19
C TYR A 134 -15.08 3.13 8.70
N ALA A 135 -15.96 2.20 9.07
CA ALA A 135 -16.27 1.85 10.47
C ALA A 135 -16.56 3.10 11.33
N ASN A 136 -15.74 3.35 12.35
CA ASN A 136 -15.91 4.48 13.29
C ASN A 136 -15.11 5.72 12.87
N GLY A 137 -14.88 5.93 11.58
CA GLY A 137 -14.16 7.07 11.01
C GLY A 137 -14.79 8.42 11.35
N SER A 138 -14.11 9.48 10.94
CA SER A 138 -14.47 10.87 11.32
C SER A 138 -15.67 11.44 10.56
N ASN A 139 -16.19 10.73 9.55
CA ASN A 139 -17.24 11.18 8.61
C ASN A 139 -16.85 12.42 7.78
N ILE A 140 -15.55 12.69 7.66
CA ILE A 140 -15.00 13.80 6.84
C ILE A 140 -13.96 13.33 5.83
N ILE A 141 -13.68 12.02 5.77
CA ILE A 141 -12.67 11.47 4.86
C ILE A 141 -13.28 11.35 3.47
N ASP A 142 -12.80 12.19 2.57
CA ASP A 142 -13.14 12.19 1.14
C ASP A 142 -11.96 12.77 0.38
N ALA A 143 -11.15 11.87 -0.19
CA ALA A 143 -9.90 12.24 -0.83
C ALA A 143 -9.52 11.24 -1.93
N ASP A 144 -8.73 11.71 -2.89
CA ASP A 144 -8.25 10.96 -4.03
C ASP A 144 -6.72 10.91 -4.06
N TYR A 145 -6.21 9.84 -4.61
CA TYR A 145 -4.81 9.63 -4.92
C TYR A 145 -4.62 9.41 -6.41
N LEU A 146 -3.65 10.09 -7.01
CA LEU A 146 -3.22 9.89 -8.39
C LEU A 146 -1.71 9.81 -8.46
N LEU A 147 -1.19 8.77 -9.11
CA LEU A 147 0.21 8.63 -9.48
C LEU A 147 0.31 8.39 -10.99
N LEU A 148 1.15 9.18 -11.66
CA LEU A 148 1.60 8.96 -13.02
C LEU A 148 3.12 8.99 -13.02
N GLU A 149 3.75 7.90 -13.44
CA GLU A 149 5.21 7.80 -13.53
C GLU A 149 5.60 7.24 -14.91
N GLY A 150 6.62 7.83 -15.51
CA GLY A 150 7.24 7.32 -16.72
C GLY A 150 8.75 7.34 -16.59
N GLY A 151 9.43 6.47 -17.34
CA GLY A 151 10.87 6.44 -17.26
C GLY A 151 11.54 5.65 -18.39
N MET A 152 12.84 5.83 -18.45
CA MET A 152 13.75 5.24 -19.42
C MET A 152 14.82 4.42 -18.69
N VAL A 153 15.09 3.23 -19.19
CA VAL A 153 16.18 2.36 -18.72
C VAL A 153 17.24 2.31 -19.80
N TRP A 154 18.43 2.79 -19.51
CA TRP A 154 19.54 2.77 -20.44
C TRP A 154 20.79 2.23 -19.75
N LYS A 155 21.23 1.05 -20.17
CA LYS A 155 22.32 0.29 -19.52
C LYS A 155 21.99 0.08 -18.02
N ALA A 156 22.89 0.52 -17.14
CA ALA A 156 22.72 0.44 -15.70
C ALA A 156 21.96 1.64 -15.09
N ASN A 157 21.54 2.61 -15.91
CA ASN A 157 20.87 3.83 -15.41
C ASN A 157 19.37 3.74 -15.65
N THR A 158 18.61 4.27 -14.69
CA THR A 158 17.16 4.45 -14.80
C THR A 158 16.83 5.92 -14.52
N PHE A 159 16.17 6.55 -15.48
CA PHE A 159 15.66 7.91 -15.36
C PHE A 159 14.16 7.84 -15.23
N LYS A 160 13.61 8.51 -14.21
CA LYS A 160 12.19 8.54 -13.94
C LYS A 160 11.70 9.97 -13.78
N ALA A 161 10.50 10.24 -14.23
CA ALA A 161 9.73 11.42 -13.90
C ALA A 161 8.33 10.99 -13.48
N GLY A 162 7.77 11.63 -12.47
CA GLY A 162 6.45 11.31 -11.96
C GLY A 162 5.70 12.54 -11.50
N TYR A 163 4.39 12.40 -11.51
CA TYR A 163 3.45 13.31 -10.88
C TYR A 163 2.63 12.52 -9.87
N GLU A 164 2.61 12.99 -8.64
CA GLU A 164 1.84 12.40 -7.56
C GLU A 164 0.98 13.45 -6.91
N GLN A 165 -0.29 13.14 -6.72
CA GLN A 165 -1.26 14.01 -6.07
C GLN A 165 -2.00 13.23 -4.98
N LEU A 166 -1.99 13.80 -3.78
CA LEU A 166 -2.85 13.42 -2.68
C LEU A 166 -3.82 14.57 -2.47
N SER A 167 -5.09 14.35 -2.78
CA SER A 167 -6.11 15.39 -2.63
C SER A 167 -6.62 15.49 -1.19
N GLY A 168 -7.52 16.40 -0.97
CA GLY A 168 -8.24 16.56 0.29
C GLY A 168 -9.42 17.52 0.09
N ASN A 169 -10.31 17.56 1.08
CA ASN A 169 -11.52 18.36 1.07
C ASN A 169 -11.40 19.64 1.92
N GLY A 170 -10.19 20.02 2.33
CA GLY A 170 -9.92 21.17 3.19
C GLY A 170 -9.95 20.85 4.70
N SER A 171 -10.61 19.78 5.12
CA SER A 171 -10.63 19.29 6.50
C SER A 171 -9.81 18.02 6.68
N TYR A 172 -9.70 17.21 5.64
CA TYR A 172 -8.93 15.97 5.60
C TYR A 172 -8.13 15.87 4.30
N GLY A 173 -6.89 15.40 4.38
CA GLY A 173 -6.05 15.07 3.25
C GLY A 173 -5.82 13.58 3.15
N PHE A 174 -5.64 13.06 1.95
CA PHE A 174 -5.36 11.64 1.72
C PHE A 174 -4.21 11.15 2.59
N ALA A 175 -4.46 10.14 3.43
CA ALA A 175 -3.50 9.66 4.41
C ALA A 175 -2.97 8.27 4.05
N THR A 176 -1.67 8.06 4.27
CA THR A 176 -1.00 6.77 4.07
C THR A 176 -0.23 6.37 5.35
N PRO A 177 -0.94 6.04 6.45
CA PRO A 177 -0.34 5.87 7.77
C PRO A 177 0.62 4.68 7.89
N PHE A 178 0.56 3.73 6.97
CA PHE A 178 1.39 2.53 6.94
C PHE A 178 2.41 2.53 5.80
N ALA A 179 2.60 3.65 5.11
CA ALA A 179 3.56 3.76 4.01
C ALA A 179 5.01 3.60 4.47
N THR A 180 5.86 3.11 3.56
CA THR A 180 7.31 3.32 3.60
C THR A 180 7.63 4.48 2.64
N LEU A 181 8.11 5.58 3.18
CA LEU A 181 8.48 6.80 2.43
C LEU A 181 10.00 6.95 2.37
#